data_8b700047cfc53c49b39d6eaf3e0936f6
#
_entry.id   8b700047cfc53c49b39d6eaf3e0936f6
#
_cell.length_a   1.000
_cell.length_b   1.000
_cell.length_c   1.000
_cell.angle_alpha   90.00
_cell.angle_beta   90.00
_cell.angle_gamma   90.00
#
_symmetry.space_group_name_H-M   'P 1'
#
loop_
_entity.id
_entity.type
_entity.pdbx_description
1 polymer ?
#
loop_
_entity_poly.entity_id
_entity_poly.type
_entity_poly.pdbx_seq_one_letter_code
_entity_poly.pdbx_strand_id
1 'polypeptide(L)'
;MWADELKQAISEAAEHLSLYQLTIEEGTPFFGLHAAGKLQTPDEATARALYDVTQEVCAREGLPAYEISNHARTGAECKHNLVYWRGEQYAGIGPGAHGRLDIDGVRHATATERRPEAWLLNVEERGHGIVTDDSLNSEERADEFLLMGLRLAEGIDPQRYAKLSGRKLDPHRIAMLREEGAIAVDADGRLRVTKSGFPVLDAVVADLAA
;
A
#
# COMPACT_ATOMS: atom_id res chain seq x y z
N MET A 1 24.70 12.87 -7.06
CA MET A 1 24.37 11.74 -6.14
C MET A 1 22.92 11.34 -6.33
N TRP A 2 22.15 10.90 -5.29
CA TRP A 2 20.79 10.33 -5.50
C TRP A 2 19.84 11.21 -6.32
N ALA A 3 19.77 12.50 -6.03
CA ALA A 3 18.92 13.42 -6.80
C ALA A 3 19.26 13.51 -8.30
N ASP A 4 20.52 13.38 -8.68
CA ASP A 4 20.95 13.45 -10.08
C ASP A 4 20.67 12.12 -10.79
N GLU A 5 20.91 11.01 -10.09
CA GLU A 5 20.59 9.66 -10.55
C GLU A 5 19.07 9.50 -10.76
N LEU A 6 18.26 10.00 -9.82
CA LEU A 6 16.81 9.99 -9.93
C LEU A 6 16.30 10.85 -11.10
N LYS A 7 16.89 12.03 -11.35
CA LYS A 7 16.55 12.85 -12.53
C LYS A 7 16.89 12.14 -13.83
N GLN A 8 18.03 11.43 -13.87
CA GLN A 8 18.37 10.63 -15.03
C GLN A 8 17.34 9.50 -15.24
N ALA A 9 16.97 8.76 -14.18
CA ALA A 9 15.95 7.73 -14.25
C ALA A 9 14.60 8.29 -14.74
N ILE A 10 14.19 9.46 -14.24
CA ILE A 10 12.95 10.14 -14.66
C ILE A 10 13.02 10.53 -16.14
N SER A 11 14.19 10.97 -16.65
CA SER A 11 14.32 11.34 -18.06
C SER A 11 14.17 10.16 -19.02
N GLU A 12 14.38 8.93 -18.53
CA GLU A 12 14.23 7.68 -19.29
C GLU A 12 12.88 6.97 -19.00
N ALA A 13 12.19 7.37 -17.90
CA ALA A 13 10.86 6.88 -17.57
C ALA A 13 9.80 7.53 -18.47
N ALA A 14 8.69 6.80 -18.74
CA ALA A 14 7.57 7.39 -19.47
C ALA A 14 6.73 8.29 -18.52
N GLU A 15 5.66 7.79 -17.95
CA GLU A 15 4.71 8.57 -17.17
C GLU A 15 4.51 8.01 -15.76
N HIS A 16 5.21 6.93 -15.42
CA HIS A 16 5.09 6.22 -14.15
C HIS A 16 6.44 5.67 -13.70
N LEU A 17 6.71 5.75 -12.39
CA LEU A 17 7.94 5.26 -11.80
C LEU A 17 7.65 4.64 -10.42
N SER A 18 8.17 3.44 -10.19
CA SER A 18 8.08 2.75 -8.89
C SER A 18 9.43 2.85 -8.18
N LEU A 19 9.44 3.38 -6.97
CA LEU A 19 10.65 3.62 -6.17
C LEU A 19 10.48 3.00 -4.78
N TYR A 20 11.27 1.97 -4.50
CA TYR A 20 11.20 1.23 -3.25
C TYR A 20 12.42 1.51 -2.37
N GLN A 21 12.22 1.53 -1.06
CA GLN A 21 13.30 1.39 -0.11
C GLN A 21 13.51 -0.09 0.19
N LEU A 22 14.79 -0.51 0.28
CA LEU A 22 15.13 -1.91 0.53
C LEU A 22 14.66 -2.33 1.93
N THR A 23 13.78 -3.31 1.98
CA THR A 23 13.36 -3.99 3.20
C THR A 23 14.08 -5.33 3.33
N ILE A 24 14.58 -5.63 4.52
CA ILE A 24 15.25 -6.91 4.81
C ILE A 24 14.21 -7.89 5.35
N GLU A 25 13.81 -8.84 4.51
CA GLU A 25 12.78 -9.80 4.85
C GLU A 25 13.37 -11.15 5.29
N GLU A 26 12.82 -11.71 6.38
CA GLU A 26 13.22 -13.03 6.89
C GLU A 26 13.00 -14.11 5.82
N GLY A 27 13.91 -15.09 5.79
CA GLY A 27 13.88 -16.16 4.79
C GLY A 27 14.45 -15.80 3.42
N THR A 28 14.93 -14.56 3.22
CA THR A 28 15.58 -14.12 1.97
C THR A 28 17.11 -14.21 2.07
N PRO A 29 17.84 -14.32 0.94
CA PRO A 29 19.29 -14.24 0.93
C PRO A 29 19.83 -12.94 1.56
N PHE A 30 19.11 -11.82 1.39
CA PHE A 30 19.51 -10.53 1.97
C PHE A 30 19.42 -10.52 3.49
N PHE A 31 18.48 -11.23 4.08
CA PHE A 31 18.41 -11.39 5.53
C PHE A 31 19.69 -12.03 6.09
N GLY A 32 20.15 -13.13 5.46
CA GLY A 32 21.40 -13.79 5.85
C GLY A 32 22.64 -12.90 5.69
N LEU A 33 22.72 -12.11 4.61
CA LEU A 33 23.80 -11.18 4.38
C LEU A 33 23.80 -10.02 5.39
N HIS A 34 22.62 -9.49 5.70
CA HIS A 34 22.43 -8.42 6.69
C HIS A 34 22.82 -8.92 8.10
N ALA A 35 22.33 -10.08 8.52
CA ALA A 35 22.65 -10.70 9.81
C ALA A 35 24.15 -10.99 9.94
N ALA A 36 24.84 -11.30 8.84
CA ALA A 36 26.30 -11.51 8.82
C ALA A 36 27.11 -10.20 8.69
N GLY A 37 26.47 -9.03 8.68
CA GLY A 37 27.11 -7.72 8.53
C GLY A 37 27.71 -7.46 7.16
N LYS A 38 27.39 -8.28 6.15
CA LYS A 38 27.86 -8.15 4.75
C LYS A 38 26.98 -7.26 3.89
N LEU A 39 25.77 -6.99 4.33
CA LEU A 39 24.84 -6.03 3.74
C LEU A 39 24.44 -5.03 4.83
N GLN A 40 24.54 -3.76 4.52
CA GLN A 40 24.11 -2.69 5.42
C GLN A 40 23.02 -1.87 4.71
N THR A 41 21.92 -1.62 5.39
CA THR A 41 20.92 -0.63 4.97
C THR A 41 21.31 0.75 5.51
N PRO A 42 20.86 1.83 4.87
CA PRO A 42 21.00 3.16 5.44
C PRO A 42 20.41 3.22 6.85
N ASP A 43 20.98 4.04 7.73
CA ASP A 43 20.36 4.38 9.00
C ASP A 43 19.03 5.16 8.78
N GLU A 44 18.21 5.25 9.83
CA GLU A 44 16.88 5.89 9.75
C GLU A 44 16.95 7.33 9.25
N ALA A 45 17.94 8.12 9.69
CA ALA A 45 18.09 9.51 9.27
C ALA A 45 18.44 9.62 7.79
N THR A 46 19.35 8.75 7.31
CA THR A 46 19.73 8.66 5.90
C THR A 46 18.55 8.15 5.04
N ALA A 47 17.85 7.10 5.48
CA ALA A 47 16.68 6.56 4.81
C ALA A 47 15.58 7.62 4.67
N ARG A 48 15.33 8.38 5.75
CA ARG A 48 14.39 9.50 5.75
C ARG A 48 14.81 10.60 4.77
N ALA A 49 16.08 11.01 4.77
CA ALA A 49 16.59 12.04 3.86
C ALA A 49 16.47 11.59 2.39
N LEU A 50 16.76 10.33 2.09
CA LEU A 50 16.57 9.76 0.75
C LEU A 50 15.10 9.78 0.32
N TYR A 51 14.18 9.43 1.22
CA TYR A 51 12.75 9.51 0.98
C TYR A 51 12.31 10.94 0.66
N ASP A 52 12.70 11.92 1.49
CA ASP A 52 12.31 13.33 1.30
C ASP A 52 12.84 13.88 -0.04
N VAL A 53 14.10 13.58 -0.39
CA VAL A 53 14.68 13.94 -1.70
C VAL A 53 13.91 13.30 -2.85
N THR A 54 13.51 12.03 -2.70
CA THR A 54 12.72 11.31 -3.71
C THR A 54 11.39 12.01 -3.97
N GLN A 55 10.65 12.33 -2.89
CA GLN A 55 9.37 13.02 -3.00
C GLN A 55 9.52 14.40 -3.66
N GLU A 56 10.54 15.18 -3.26
CA GLU A 56 10.78 16.51 -3.79
C GLU A 56 11.14 16.49 -5.28
N VAL A 57 12.09 15.63 -5.67
CA VAL A 57 12.54 15.54 -7.06
C VAL A 57 11.42 15.04 -7.96
N CYS A 58 10.74 13.94 -7.61
CA CYS A 58 9.64 13.42 -8.41
C CYS A 58 8.51 14.45 -8.60
N ALA A 59 8.10 15.13 -7.53
CA ALA A 59 7.06 16.15 -7.62
C ALA A 59 7.47 17.33 -8.52
N ARG A 60 8.73 17.78 -8.43
CA ARG A 60 9.29 18.86 -9.25
C ARG A 60 9.33 18.50 -10.73
N GLU A 61 9.65 17.25 -11.03
CA GLU A 61 9.71 16.75 -12.42
C GLU A 61 8.33 16.32 -12.96
N GLY A 62 7.24 16.57 -12.21
CA GLY A 62 5.87 16.32 -12.66
C GLY A 62 5.39 14.88 -12.50
N LEU A 63 6.07 14.10 -11.64
CA LEU A 63 5.68 12.76 -11.21
C LEU A 63 5.42 12.74 -9.69
N PRO A 64 4.36 13.41 -9.18
CA PRO A 64 4.05 13.33 -7.75
C PRO A 64 3.73 11.88 -7.33
N ALA A 65 4.00 11.55 -6.07
CA ALA A 65 3.54 10.29 -5.50
C ALA A 65 2.01 10.26 -5.48
N TYR A 66 1.40 9.18 -5.99
CA TYR A 66 -0.04 8.93 -5.84
C TYR A 66 -0.32 7.90 -4.75
N GLU A 67 0.70 7.14 -4.36
CA GLU A 67 0.71 6.25 -3.20
C GLU A 67 2.14 6.14 -2.65
N ILE A 68 2.37 5.28 -1.66
CA ILE A 68 3.59 5.24 -0.84
C ILE A 68 4.90 5.06 -1.63
N SER A 69 4.90 4.28 -2.72
CA SER A 69 6.10 3.89 -3.49
C SER A 69 6.02 4.25 -4.97
N ASN A 70 4.86 4.66 -5.46
CA ASN A 70 4.64 4.88 -6.88
C ASN A 70 4.35 6.35 -7.19
N HIS A 71 5.00 6.80 -8.25
CA HIS A 71 4.94 8.17 -8.75
C HIS A 71 4.43 8.15 -10.18
N ALA A 72 3.56 9.09 -10.54
CA ALA A 72 3.01 9.17 -11.88
C ALA A 72 2.67 10.60 -12.28
N ARG A 73 2.63 10.87 -13.59
CA ARG A 73 1.94 12.05 -14.11
C ARG A 73 0.45 11.93 -13.81
N THR A 74 -0.21 13.04 -13.58
CA THR A 74 -1.66 13.06 -13.34
C THR A 74 -2.40 12.37 -14.47
N GLY A 75 -3.21 11.36 -14.16
CA GLY A 75 -3.96 10.53 -15.11
C GLY A 75 -3.20 9.30 -15.63
N ALA A 76 -1.93 9.12 -15.25
CA ALA A 76 -1.11 7.98 -15.62
C ALA A 76 -0.84 7.02 -14.43
N GLU A 77 -1.60 7.17 -13.35
CA GLU A 77 -1.55 6.28 -12.19
C GLU A 77 -1.88 4.85 -12.60
N CYS A 78 -1.15 3.87 -12.07
CA CYS A 78 -1.38 2.46 -12.39
C CYS A 78 -2.75 2.00 -11.88
N LYS A 79 -3.68 1.76 -12.78
CA LYS A 79 -5.06 1.33 -12.46
C LYS A 79 -5.08 0.03 -11.65
N HIS A 80 -4.16 -0.89 -11.95
CA HIS A 80 -4.02 -2.14 -11.22
C HIS A 80 -3.66 -1.90 -9.76
N ASN A 81 -2.70 -0.99 -9.46
CA ASN A 81 -2.36 -0.64 -8.09
C ASN A 81 -3.52 0.05 -7.36
N LEU A 82 -4.22 0.94 -8.06
CA LEU A 82 -5.36 1.66 -7.48
C LEU A 82 -6.51 0.72 -7.07
N VAL A 83 -6.73 -0.38 -7.79
CA VAL A 83 -7.72 -1.41 -7.42
C VAL A 83 -7.43 -1.95 -6.02
N TYR A 84 -6.18 -2.28 -5.73
CA TYR A 84 -5.78 -2.76 -4.40
C TYR A 84 -5.93 -1.69 -3.33
N TRP A 85 -5.33 -0.53 -3.56
CA TRP A 85 -5.31 0.56 -2.58
C TRP A 85 -6.70 1.11 -2.27
N ARG A 86 -7.62 1.08 -3.24
CA ARG A 86 -9.01 1.49 -3.04
C ARG A 86 -9.90 0.41 -2.44
N GLY A 87 -9.36 -0.78 -2.16
CA GLY A 87 -10.12 -1.92 -1.64
C GLY A 87 -11.22 -2.36 -2.59
N GLU A 88 -10.95 -2.35 -3.90
CA GLU A 88 -11.87 -2.84 -4.93
C GLU A 88 -11.79 -4.37 -5.06
N GLN A 89 -12.61 -4.95 -5.93
CA GLN A 89 -12.59 -6.37 -6.19
C GLN A 89 -11.54 -6.73 -7.25
N TYR A 90 -10.87 -7.84 -7.05
CA TYR A 90 -9.95 -8.41 -8.03
C TYR A 90 -9.82 -9.92 -7.84
N ALA A 91 -9.64 -10.64 -8.95
CA ALA A 91 -9.39 -12.07 -8.96
C ALA A 91 -7.89 -12.35 -9.01
N GLY A 92 -7.41 -13.24 -8.15
CA GLY A 92 -6.05 -13.76 -8.20
C GLY A 92 -5.92 -14.85 -9.26
N ILE A 93 -5.01 -14.69 -10.24
CA ILE A 93 -4.79 -15.63 -11.33
C ILE A 93 -3.32 -16.06 -11.34
N GLY A 94 -3.08 -17.37 -11.35
CA GLY A 94 -1.75 -17.95 -11.35
C GLY A 94 -1.27 -18.41 -9.97
N PRO A 95 -0.06 -19.01 -9.87
CA PRO A 95 0.51 -19.49 -8.62
C PRO A 95 0.87 -18.32 -7.68
N GLY A 96 0.53 -18.46 -6.41
CA GLY A 96 0.80 -17.46 -5.36
C GLY A 96 -0.05 -16.19 -5.46
N ALA A 97 -1.07 -16.17 -6.31
CA ALA A 97 -1.93 -15.00 -6.48
C ALA A 97 -2.92 -14.87 -5.31
N HIS A 98 -3.22 -13.62 -4.96
CA HIS A 98 -4.25 -13.24 -4.00
C HIS A 98 -5.45 -12.65 -4.72
N GLY A 99 -6.64 -12.77 -4.12
CA GLY A 99 -7.87 -12.18 -4.63
C GLY A 99 -8.72 -11.57 -3.53
N ARG A 100 -9.57 -10.62 -3.93
CA ARG A 100 -10.61 -10.03 -3.09
C ARG A 100 -11.90 -9.96 -3.91
N LEU A 101 -12.86 -10.79 -3.57
CA LEU A 101 -14.13 -10.93 -4.31
C LEU A 101 -15.31 -10.75 -3.36
N ASP A 102 -16.36 -10.09 -3.81
CA ASP A 102 -17.64 -10.08 -3.11
C ASP A 102 -18.53 -11.17 -3.71
N ILE A 103 -18.81 -12.23 -2.94
CA ILE A 103 -19.65 -13.36 -3.33
C ILE A 103 -20.86 -13.37 -2.39
N ASP A 104 -22.04 -13.28 -2.92
CA ASP A 104 -23.32 -13.23 -2.16
C ASP A 104 -23.33 -12.17 -1.03
N GLY A 105 -22.65 -11.04 -1.28
CA GLY A 105 -22.54 -9.93 -0.33
C GLY A 105 -21.46 -10.07 0.74
N VAL A 106 -20.73 -11.18 0.74
CA VAL A 106 -19.60 -11.44 1.64
C VAL A 106 -18.28 -11.19 0.90
N ARG A 107 -17.34 -10.48 1.52
CA ARG A 107 -15.98 -10.30 1.00
C ARG A 107 -15.16 -11.54 1.29
N HIS A 108 -14.61 -12.14 0.25
CA HIS A 108 -13.68 -13.26 0.31
C HIS A 108 -12.25 -12.82 0.04
N ALA A 109 -11.33 -13.29 0.89
CA ALA A 109 -9.89 -13.20 0.70
C ALA A 109 -9.38 -14.55 0.20
N THR A 110 -8.99 -14.62 -1.07
CA THR A 110 -8.51 -15.87 -1.67
C THR A 110 -7.00 -15.85 -1.85
N ALA A 111 -6.35 -17.02 -1.75
CA ALA A 111 -4.97 -17.21 -2.16
C ALA A 111 -4.83 -18.52 -2.91
N THR A 112 -3.91 -18.56 -3.88
CA THR A 112 -3.62 -19.77 -4.66
C THR A 112 -2.32 -20.41 -4.19
N GLU A 113 -2.12 -21.70 -4.52
CA GLU A 113 -0.87 -22.43 -4.27
C GLU A 113 0.32 -21.67 -4.87
N ARG A 114 1.39 -21.53 -4.09
CA ARG A 114 2.56 -20.71 -4.46
C ARG A 114 3.49 -21.40 -5.46
N ARG A 115 3.64 -22.73 -5.34
CA ARG A 115 4.54 -23.48 -6.19
C ARG A 115 3.87 -23.75 -7.55
N PRO A 116 4.47 -23.33 -8.67
CA PRO A 116 3.85 -23.42 -9.99
C PRO A 116 3.39 -24.83 -10.36
N GLU A 117 4.19 -25.86 -10.07
CA GLU A 117 3.87 -27.24 -10.38
C GLU A 117 2.67 -27.75 -9.54
N ALA A 118 2.64 -27.42 -8.26
CA ALA A 118 1.54 -27.80 -7.38
C ALA A 118 0.26 -27.02 -7.70
N TRP A 119 0.40 -25.74 -8.10
CA TRP A 119 -0.72 -24.95 -8.58
C TRP A 119 -1.34 -25.58 -9.84
N LEU A 120 -0.49 -25.99 -10.81
CA LEU A 120 -0.94 -26.63 -12.05
C LEU A 120 -1.71 -27.93 -11.74
N LEU A 121 -1.14 -28.80 -10.90
CA LEU A 121 -1.81 -30.03 -10.46
C LEU A 121 -3.19 -29.77 -9.82
N ASN A 122 -3.27 -28.74 -8.94
CA ASN A 122 -4.55 -28.37 -8.33
C ASN A 122 -5.57 -27.91 -9.40
N VAL A 123 -5.13 -27.16 -10.40
CA VAL A 123 -6.02 -26.71 -11.50
C VAL A 123 -6.50 -27.89 -12.34
N GLU A 124 -5.60 -28.83 -12.66
CA GLU A 124 -5.95 -30.03 -13.45
C GLU A 124 -6.90 -30.97 -12.69
N GLU A 125 -6.71 -31.13 -11.38
CA GLU A 125 -7.52 -32.04 -10.56
C GLU A 125 -8.82 -31.44 -10.06
N ARG A 126 -8.84 -30.12 -9.72
CA ARG A 126 -9.95 -29.46 -9.02
C ARG A 126 -10.61 -28.35 -9.82
N GLY A 127 -10.02 -27.96 -10.96
CA GLY A 127 -10.46 -26.82 -11.76
C GLY A 127 -9.99 -25.44 -11.24
N HIS A 128 -9.26 -25.40 -10.12
CA HIS A 128 -8.72 -24.16 -9.55
C HIS A 128 -7.48 -24.42 -8.69
N GLY A 129 -6.62 -23.39 -8.55
CA GLY A 129 -5.44 -23.44 -7.70
C GLY A 129 -5.62 -22.81 -6.31
N ILE A 130 -6.86 -22.51 -5.88
CA ILE A 130 -7.17 -21.86 -4.60
C ILE A 130 -6.85 -22.82 -3.44
N VAL A 131 -6.08 -22.33 -2.48
CA VAL A 131 -5.72 -23.03 -1.23
C VAL A 131 -6.24 -22.34 0.02
N THR A 132 -6.62 -21.06 -0.10
CA THR A 132 -7.25 -20.27 0.97
C THR A 132 -8.45 -19.54 0.39
N ASP A 133 -9.56 -19.57 1.11
CA ASP A 133 -10.79 -18.82 0.81
C ASP A 133 -11.45 -18.44 2.14
N ASP A 134 -11.05 -17.28 2.68
CA ASP A 134 -11.49 -16.77 3.97
C ASP A 134 -12.54 -15.68 3.78
N SER A 135 -13.68 -15.84 4.46
CA SER A 135 -14.71 -14.80 4.53
C SER A 135 -14.27 -13.71 5.50
N LEU A 136 -14.16 -12.47 5.02
CA LEU A 136 -13.85 -11.32 5.87
C LEU A 136 -15.11 -10.78 6.53
N ASN A 137 -15.05 -10.62 7.84
CA ASN A 137 -16.09 -9.91 8.59
C ASN A 137 -16.03 -8.39 8.35
N SER A 138 -16.98 -7.65 8.91
CA SER A 138 -17.10 -6.20 8.69
C SER A 138 -15.91 -5.41 9.22
N GLU A 139 -15.33 -5.84 10.35
CA GLU A 139 -14.19 -5.19 10.99
C GLU A 139 -12.92 -5.43 10.17
N GLU A 140 -12.61 -6.68 9.84
CA GLU A 140 -11.47 -7.04 8.99
C GLU A 140 -11.50 -6.32 7.63
N ARG A 141 -12.69 -6.22 7.02
CA ARG A 141 -12.88 -5.49 5.76
C ARG A 141 -12.62 -3.99 5.90
N ALA A 142 -13.05 -3.41 7.02
CA ALA A 142 -12.86 -1.99 7.28
C ALA A 142 -11.42 -1.66 7.64
N ASP A 143 -10.76 -2.51 8.41
CA ASP A 143 -9.34 -2.35 8.77
C ASP A 143 -8.44 -2.51 7.53
N GLU A 144 -8.72 -3.48 6.65
CA GLU A 144 -8.04 -3.60 5.37
C GLU A 144 -8.24 -2.33 4.51
N PHE A 145 -9.48 -1.81 4.43
CA PHE A 145 -9.76 -0.57 3.70
C PHE A 145 -9.00 0.63 4.28
N LEU A 146 -8.92 0.75 5.61
CA LEU A 146 -8.16 1.80 6.28
C LEU A 146 -6.66 1.67 5.99
N LEU A 147 -6.12 0.47 6.19
CA LEU A 147 -4.71 0.13 5.96
C LEU A 147 -4.27 0.44 4.52
N MET A 148 -5.07 0.02 3.55
CA MET A 148 -4.75 0.20 2.13
C MET A 148 -5.02 1.64 1.67
N GLY A 149 -6.16 2.19 2.01
CA GLY A 149 -6.60 3.49 1.50
C GLY A 149 -5.79 4.68 2.01
N LEU A 150 -5.27 4.62 3.24
CA LEU A 150 -4.41 5.67 3.78
C LEU A 150 -3.00 5.70 3.15
N ARG A 151 -2.64 4.70 2.37
CA ARG A 151 -1.43 4.70 1.55
C ARG A 151 -1.55 5.57 0.28
N LEU A 152 -2.79 5.87 -0.13
CA LEU A 152 -3.07 6.76 -1.25
C LEU A 152 -2.91 8.24 -0.86
N ALA A 153 -2.34 9.04 -1.76
CA ALA A 153 -2.29 10.49 -1.60
C ALA A 153 -3.70 11.13 -1.57
N GLU A 154 -4.69 10.48 -2.23
CA GLU A 154 -6.10 10.90 -2.18
C GLU A 154 -6.80 10.55 -0.87
N GLY A 155 -6.21 9.67 -0.03
CA GLY A 155 -6.78 9.22 1.23
C GLY A 155 -8.09 8.44 1.06
N ILE A 156 -8.89 8.41 2.13
CA ILE A 156 -10.14 7.63 2.21
C ILE A 156 -11.37 8.51 2.40
N ASP A 157 -12.54 7.97 2.06
CA ASP A 157 -13.83 8.47 2.50
C ASP A 157 -14.20 7.84 3.86
N PRO A 158 -14.25 8.62 4.96
CA PRO A 158 -14.64 8.11 6.28
C PRO A 158 -16.05 7.54 6.33
N GLN A 159 -16.94 7.98 5.43
CA GLN A 159 -18.29 7.42 5.33
C GLN A 159 -18.28 6.01 4.76
N ARG A 160 -17.38 5.73 3.81
CA ARG A 160 -17.17 4.36 3.29
C ARG A 160 -16.65 3.45 4.40
N TYR A 161 -15.69 3.91 5.20
CA TYR A 161 -15.23 3.17 6.38
C TYR A 161 -16.39 2.84 7.31
N ALA A 162 -17.22 3.84 7.66
CA ALA A 162 -18.36 3.64 8.54
C ALA A 162 -19.40 2.66 7.98
N LYS A 163 -19.59 2.63 6.65
CA LYS A 163 -20.47 1.63 6.00
C LYS A 163 -19.90 0.22 6.07
N LEU A 164 -18.58 0.06 5.99
CA LEU A 164 -17.91 -1.24 6.03
C LEU A 164 -17.87 -1.80 7.45
N SER A 165 -17.46 -0.98 8.43
CA SER A 165 -17.28 -1.40 9.84
C SER A 165 -18.55 -1.40 10.67
N GLY A 166 -19.58 -0.64 10.24
CA GLY A 166 -20.75 -0.31 11.08
C GLY A 166 -20.46 0.75 12.15
N ARG A 167 -19.24 1.25 12.29
CA ARG A 167 -18.84 2.29 13.25
C ARG A 167 -18.13 3.45 12.55
N LYS A 168 -18.18 4.64 13.12
CA LYS A 168 -17.39 5.79 12.65
C LYS A 168 -15.98 5.74 13.23
N LEU A 169 -15.00 6.30 12.52
CA LEU A 169 -13.72 6.64 13.12
C LEU A 169 -13.92 7.59 14.30
N ASP A 170 -13.10 7.43 15.35
CA ASP A 170 -13.20 8.26 16.55
C ASP A 170 -12.84 9.73 16.22
N PRO A 171 -13.77 10.68 16.41
CA PRO A 171 -13.52 12.09 16.14
C PRO A 171 -12.39 12.68 17.01
N HIS A 172 -12.18 12.16 18.20
CA HIS A 172 -11.12 12.63 19.09
C HIS A 172 -9.74 12.24 18.54
N ARG A 173 -9.56 11.00 18.07
CA ARG A 173 -8.34 10.53 17.41
C ARG A 173 -8.05 11.31 16.13
N ILE A 174 -9.07 11.53 15.31
CA ILE A 174 -8.95 12.39 14.13
C ILE A 174 -8.47 13.81 14.51
N ALA A 175 -9.04 14.40 15.57
CA ALA A 175 -8.65 15.74 16.01
C ALA A 175 -7.19 15.79 16.48
N MET A 176 -6.75 14.81 17.28
CA MET A 176 -5.36 14.68 17.74
C MET A 176 -4.37 14.55 16.58
N LEU A 177 -4.60 13.61 15.68
CA LEU A 177 -3.72 13.38 14.53
C LEU A 177 -3.68 14.58 13.56
N ARG A 178 -4.76 15.37 13.50
CA ARG A 178 -4.77 16.64 12.74
C ARG A 178 -3.95 17.73 13.45
N GLU A 179 -4.06 17.84 14.77
CA GLU A 179 -3.27 18.80 15.57
C GLU A 179 -1.77 18.48 15.48
N GLU A 180 -1.41 17.21 15.47
CA GLU A 180 -0.03 16.72 15.23
C GLU A 180 0.43 16.93 13.78
N GLY A 181 -0.48 17.26 12.87
CA GLY A 181 -0.19 17.45 11.46
C GLY A 181 0.03 16.15 10.69
N ALA A 182 -0.30 14.99 11.28
CA ALA A 182 -0.13 13.69 10.64
C ALA A 182 -1.19 13.40 9.56
N ILE A 183 -2.41 13.91 9.76
CA ILE A 183 -3.53 13.78 8.81
C ILE A 183 -4.15 15.14 8.48
N ALA A 184 -4.87 15.19 7.35
CA ALA A 184 -5.71 16.30 6.96
C ALA A 184 -7.10 15.78 6.55
N VAL A 185 -8.12 16.63 6.69
CA VAL A 185 -9.45 16.38 6.14
C VAL A 185 -9.72 17.46 5.10
N ASP A 186 -9.95 17.03 3.87
CA ASP A 186 -10.19 17.94 2.74
C ASP A 186 -11.60 18.54 2.77
N ALA A 187 -11.87 19.51 1.89
CA ALA A 187 -13.16 20.21 1.82
C ALA A 187 -14.33 19.27 1.45
N ASP A 188 -14.06 18.18 0.74
CA ASP A 188 -15.00 17.11 0.39
C ASP A 188 -15.16 16.04 1.49
N GLY A 189 -14.47 16.22 2.63
CA GLY A 189 -14.54 15.33 3.78
C GLY A 189 -13.63 14.11 3.71
N ARG A 190 -12.76 13.98 2.71
CA ARG A 190 -11.78 12.89 2.64
C ARG A 190 -10.69 13.07 3.69
N LEU A 191 -10.32 11.97 4.34
CA LEU A 191 -9.24 11.91 5.30
C LEU A 191 -7.99 11.36 4.60
N ARG A 192 -6.89 12.12 4.62
CA ARG A 192 -5.62 11.72 4.02
C ARG A 192 -4.46 11.91 4.99
N VAL A 193 -3.44 11.11 4.83
CA VAL A 193 -2.17 11.29 5.53
C VAL A 193 -1.40 12.43 4.87
N THR A 194 -0.79 13.28 5.67
CA THR A 194 0.02 14.41 5.18
C THR A 194 1.43 13.96 4.81
N LYS A 195 2.22 14.83 4.17
CA LYS A 195 3.64 14.57 3.91
C LYS A 195 4.45 14.28 5.19
N SER A 196 4.09 14.94 6.31
CA SER A 196 4.72 14.71 7.61
C SER A 196 4.21 13.44 8.29
N GLY A 197 3.00 12.99 7.98
CA GLY A 197 2.41 11.76 8.51
C GLY A 197 2.86 10.49 7.78
N PHE A 198 3.22 10.56 6.51
CA PHE A 198 3.62 9.37 5.74
C PHE A 198 4.77 8.55 6.38
N PRO A 199 5.81 9.16 6.96
CA PRO A 199 6.87 8.40 7.64
C PRO A 199 6.43 7.60 8.86
N VAL A 200 5.27 7.93 9.43
CA VAL A 200 4.66 7.26 10.59
C VAL A 200 3.29 6.67 10.24
N LEU A 201 3.06 6.38 8.96
CA LEU A 201 1.79 5.92 8.43
C LEU A 201 1.19 4.74 9.18
N ASP A 202 2.00 3.71 9.49
CA ASP A 202 1.50 2.52 10.17
C ASP A 202 1.01 2.83 11.59
N ALA A 203 1.65 3.78 12.30
CA ALA A 203 1.17 4.28 13.60
C ALA A 203 -0.16 5.04 13.46
N VAL A 204 -0.30 5.88 12.41
CA VAL A 204 -1.54 6.60 12.11
C VAL A 204 -2.68 5.62 11.81
N VAL A 205 -2.43 4.57 11.02
CA VAL A 205 -3.42 3.52 10.73
C VAL A 205 -3.83 2.79 11.99
N ALA A 206 -2.87 2.35 12.81
CA ALA A 206 -3.14 1.64 14.05
C ALA A 206 -3.95 2.48 15.05
N ASP A 207 -3.66 3.78 15.15
CA ASP A 207 -4.40 4.69 16.03
C ASP A 207 -5.84 4.90 15.53
N LEU A 208 -6.08 5.04 14.25
CA LEU A 208 -7.42 5.20 13.67
C LEU A 208 -8.25 3.92 13.70
N ALA A 209 -7.62 2.74 13.66
CA ALA A 209 -8.30 1.44 13.74
C ALA A 209 -8.76 1.07 15.15
N ALA A 210 -8.09 1.56 16.20
CA ALA A 210 -8.40 1.30 17.61
C ALA A 210 -9.66 2.04 18.06
#